data_3e019e05f83f2aa460456b5d069cd692
#
_entry.id   3e019e05f83f2aa460456b5d069cd692
#
_cell.length_a   1.000
_cell.length_b   1.000
_cell.length_c   1.000
_cell.angle_alpha   90.00
_cell.angle_beta   90.00
_cell.angle_gamma   90.00
#
_symmetry.space_group_name_H-M   'P 1'
#
loop_
_entity.id
_entity.type
_entity.pdbx_description
1 polymer ?
#
loop_
_entity_poly.entity_id
_entity_poly.type
_entity_poly.pdbx_seq_one_letter_code
_entity_poly.pdbx_strand_id
1 'polypeptide(L)'
;TTNVLADNNLKINMQSALNYYASTKGAFLHLEVEKLDVTLTNDLGIVSYLIEDSLIGDQKMSDNSHNSSYIHRDIHRGNLNAMPFGRTLTDQDLSNGKYYVNYSFVVPNQLDGNYNASNMHVLIYVYDKVSNEVYQVIKQKIIP
;
A
#
# COMPACT_ATOMS: atom_id res chain seq x y z
N THR A 1 25.39 2.55 12.33
CA THR A 1 24.18 2.41 11.48
C THR A 1 24.04 0.95 11.09
N THR A 2 23.13 0.29 11.73
CA THR A 2 22.82 -1.09 11.35
C THR A 2 22.36 -1.07 9.90
N ASN A 3 23.02 -1.83 9.07
CA ASN A 3 22.68 -1.88 7.66
C ASN A 3 21.39 -2.69 7.50
N VAL A 4 20.26 -2.02 7.43
CA VAL A 4 18.93 -2.64 7.26
C VAL A 4 18.88 -3.52 6.01
N LEU A 5 19.68 -3.21 5.01
CA LEU A 5 19.79 -3.99 3.77
C LEU A 5 20.51 -5.33 3.97
N ALA A 6 21.21 -5.52 5.09
CA ALA A 6 21.89 -6.78 5.42
C ALA A 6 21.01 -7.74 6.24
N ASP A 7 19.87 -7.29 6.75
CA ASP A 7 18.93 -8.16 7.45
C ASP A 7 18.01 -8.85 6.42
N ASN A 8 18.34 -10.09 6.10
CA ASN A 8 17.58 -10.93 5.19
C ASN A 8 16.51 -11.80 5.89
N ASN A 9 16.28 -11.58 7.19
CA ASN A 9 15.30 -12.34 7.94
C ASN A 9 13.88 -11.79 7.70
N LEU A 10 13.11 -12.52 6.92
CA LEU A 10 11.71 -12.21 6.69
C LEU A 10 10.90 -12.50 7.95
N LYS A 11 10.39 -11.44 8.59
CA LYS A 11 9.59 -11.55 9.81
C LYS A 11 8.10 -11.73 9.55
N ILE A 12 7.65 -11.19 8.43
CA ILE A 12 6.26 -11.24 7.95
C ILE A 12 6.27 -11.69 6.51
N ASN A 13 5.46 -12.69 6.19
CA ASN A 13 5.14 -13.06 4.82
C ASN A 13 3.78 -12.48 4.46
N MET A 14 3.70 -11.77 3.35
CA MET A 14 2.47 -11.15 2.88
C MET A 14 2.25 -11.44 1.41
N GLN A 15 1.04 -11.87 1.07
CA GLN A 15 0.61 -12.10 -0.30
C GLN A 15 -0.66 -11.33 -0.58
N SER A 16 -0.82 -10.87 -1.81
CA SER A 16 -1.99 -10.12 -2.25
C SER A 16 -2.57 -10.68 -3.53
N ALA A 17 -3.88 -10.56 -3.64
CA ALA A 17 -4.62 -10.75 -4.88
C ALA A 17 -5.62 -9.62 -5.04
N LEU A 18 -5.71 -9.05 -6.23
CA LEU A 18 -6.61 -7.95 -6.51
C LEU A 18 -7.44 -8.24 -7.76
N ASN A 19 -8.75 -8.04 -7.63
CA ASN A 19 -9.69 -8.12 -8.75
C ASN A 19 -10.23 -6.72 -9.02
N TYR A 20 -10.09 -6.26 -10.25
CA TYR A 20 -10.58 -4.97 -10.71
C TYR A 20 -11.63 -5.14 -11.79
N TYR A 21 -12.72 -4.41 -11.66
CA TYR A 21 -13.86 -4.43 -12.59
C TYR A 21 -14.00 -3.05 -13.25
N ALA A 22 -13.54 -2.96 -14.48
CA ALA A 22 -13.46 -1.69 -15.21
C ALA A 22 -14.83 -1.00 -15.41
N SER A 23 -15.91 -1.78 -15.53
CA SER A 23 -17.26 -1.25 -15.74
C SER A 23 -17.78 -0.46 -14.54
N THR A 24 -17.44 -0.87 -13.33
CA THR A 24 -17.87 -0.25 -12.08
C THR A 24 -16.74 0.52 -11.39
N LYS A 25 -15.50 0.34 -11.88
CA LYS A 25 -14.25 0.78 -11.22
C LYS A 25 -14.09 0.24 -9.82
N GLY A 26 -14.85 -0.76 -9.46
CA GLY A 26 -14.74 -1.47 -8.19
C GLY A 26 -13.52 -2.38 -8.15
N ALA A 27 -12.91 -2.49 -6.99
CA ALA A 27 -11.80 -3.38 -6.76
C ALA A 27 -11.94 -4.10 -5.42
N PHE A 28 -11.49 -5.35 -5.39
CA PHE A 28 -11.42 -6.18 -4.21
C PHE A 28 -9.97 -6.60 -4.01
N LEU A 29 -9.40 -6.20 -2.88
CA LEU A 29 -8.06 -6.59 -2.48
C LEU A 29 -8.14 -7.62 -1.36
N HIS A 30 -7.49 -8.76 -1.58
CA HIS A 30 -7.37 -9.82 -0.59
C HIS A 30 -5.92 -9.94 -0.18
N LEU A 31 -5.68 -9.91 1.13
CA LEU A 31 -4.35 -10.04 1.70
C LEU A 31 -4.30 -11.26 2.62
N GLU A 32 -3.21 -11.99 2.52
CA GLU A 32 -2.85 -13.08 3.41
C GLU A 32 -1.54 -12.69 4.09
N VAL A 33 -1.57 -12.62 5.42
CA VAL A 33 -0.42 -12.16 6.23
C VAL A 33 -0.06 -13.23 7.23
N GLU A 34 1.17 -13.72 7.17
CA GLU A 34 1.70 -14.72 8.08
C GLU A 34 2.84 -14.13 8.91
N LYS A 35 2.74 -14.28 10.21
CA LYS A 35 3.78 -13.92 11.16
C LYS A 35 4.80 -15.06 11.24
N LEU A 36 5.98 -14.86 10.68
CA LEU A 36 7.03 -15.88 10.67
C LEU A 36 7.91 -15.84 11.93
N ASP A 37 8.09 -14.64 12.48
CA ASP A 37 8.86 -14.45 13.70
C ASP A 37 7.94 -14.45 14.92
N VAL A 38 8.03 -15.50 15.70
CA VAL A 38 7.22 -15.69 16.93
C VAL A 38 7.61 -14.71 18.05
N THR A 39 8.75 -14.05 17.95
CA THR A 39 9.21 -13.06 18.93
C THR A 39 8.52 -11.70 18.78
N LEU A 40 7.81 -11.48 17.69
CA LEU A 40 7.03 -10.26 17.46
C LEU A 40 5.77 -10.27 18.37
N THR A 41 5.89 -9.64 19.52
CA THR A 41 4.83 -9.65 20.54
C THR A 41 3.98 -8.39 20.57
N ASN A 42 4.46 -7.32 19.96
CA ASN A 42 3.71 -6.07 19.85
C ASN A 42 2.55 -6.19 18.85
N ASP A 43 1.55 -5.34 18.99
CA ASP A 43 0.49 -5.21 18.01
C ASP A 43 1.06 -4.72 16.67
N LEU A 44 0.62 -5.35 15.60
CA LEU A 44 0.99 -4.99 14.24
C LEU A 44 -0.14 -4.22 13.57
N GLY A 45 0.23 -3.18 12.84
CA GLY A 45 -0.68 -2.44 11.97
C GLY A 45 -0.50 -2.86 10.52
N ILE A 46 -1.60 -2.89 9.77
CA ILE A 46 -1.59 -3.07 8.33
C ILE A 46 -2.21 -1.84 7.65
N VAL A 47 -1.47 -1.26 6.73
CA VAL A 47 -1.85 -0.04 6.02
C VAL A 47 -1.90 -0.31 4.53
N SER A 48 -2.93 0.21 3.86
CA SER A 48 -3.10 0.09 2.43
C SER A 48 -3.39 1.46 1.83
N TYR A 49 -2.50 1.93 0.96
CA TYR A 49 -2.62 3.19 0.25
C TYR A 49 -2.83 2.97 -1.24
N LEU A 50 -3.69 3.80 -1.83
CA LEU A 50 -3.78 3.91 -3.28
C LEU A 50 -2.74 4.92 -3.75
N ILE A 51 -1.88 4.49 -4.66
CA ILE A 51 -0.84 5.32 -5.27
C ILE A 51 -0.97 5.32 -6.79
N GLU A 52 -0.54 6.39 -7.41
CA GLU A 52 -0.49 6.51 -8.87
C GLU A 52 0.89 6.94 -9.32
N ASP A 53 1.44 6.24 -10.30
CA ASP A 53 2.72 6.55 -10.91
C ASP A 53 2.54 7.35 -12.20
N SER A 54 3.63 7.97 -12.64
CA SER A 54 3.74 8.61 -13.95
C SER A 54 2.75 9.76 -14.18
N LEU A 55 2.45 10.53 -13.14
CA LEU A 55 1.64 11.73 -13.24
C LEU A 55 2.48 12.88 -13.81
N ILE A 56 2.04 13.41 -14.94
CA ILE A 56 2.69 14.59 -15.54
C ILE A 56 2.06 15.86 -14.94
N GLY A 57 2.90 16.70 -14.37
CA GLY A 57 2.45 17.95 -13.75
C GLY A 57 3.59 18.96 -13.61
N ASP A 58 3.22 20.17 -13.21
CA ASP A 58 4.19 21.21 -12.97
C ASP A 58 5.03 20.95 -11.71
N GLN A 59 6.31 21.15 -11.80
CA GLN A 59 7.26 21.04 -10.70
C GLN A 59 8.17 22.27 -10.65
N LYS A 60 8.19 22.91 -9.50
CA LYS A 60 9.18 23.96 -9.23
C LYS A 60 10.53 23.31 -8.94
N MET A 61 11.53 23.73 -9.71
CA MET A 61 12.89 23.23 -9.62
C MET A 61 13.71 24.04 -8.61
N SER A 62 14.89 23.54 -8.24
CA SER A 62 15.76 24.18 -7.26
C SER A 62 16.28 25.56 -7.71
N ASP A 63 16.33 25.82 -9.01
CA ASP A 63 16.70 27.09 -9.60
C ASP A 63 15.54 28.09 -9.76
N ASN A 64 14.37 27.77 -9.14
CA ASN A 64 13.11 28.49 -9.25
C ASN A 64 12.42 28.45 -10.62
N SER A 65 12.95 27.75 -11.60
CA SER A 65 12.23 27.46 -12.85
C SER A 65 11.09 26.47 -12.62
N HIS A 66 10.19 26.37 -13.61
CA HIS A 66 9.09 25.42 -13.60
C HIS A 66 9.25 24.42 -14.75
N ASN A 67 9.06 23.14 -14.44
CA ASN A 67 8.99 22.08 -15.43
C ASN A 67 7.55 21.55 -15.50
N SER A 68 6.80 21.96 -16.52
CA SER A 68 5.40 21.56 -16.71
C SER A 68 5.22 20.13 -17.19
N SER A 69 6.30 19.46 -17.56
CA SER A 69 6.30 18.08 -18.03
C SER A 69 7.02 17.13 -17.07
N TYR A 70 7.14 17.53 -15.80
CA TYR A 70 7.75 16.69 -14.79
C TYR A 70 6.91 15.45 -14.51
N ILE A 71 7.57 14.31 -14.42
CA ILE A 71 6.90 13.03 -14.12
C ILE A 71 6.97 12.78 -12.61
N HIS A 72 5.83 12.92 -11.95
CA HIS A 72 5.69 12.58 -10.54
C HIS A 72 5.51 11.07 -10.38
N ARG A 73 6.21 10.50 -9.40
CA ARG A 73 6.19 9.07 -9.11
C ARG A 73 5.48 8.78 -7.79
N ASP A 74 4.81 7.64 -7.73
CA ASP A 74 4.19 7.09 -6.51
C ASP A 74 3.38 8.12 -5.70
N ILE A 75 2.54 8.87 -6.39
CA ILE A 75 1.70 9.90 -5.76
C ILE A 75 0.60 9.23 -4.95
N HIS A 76 0.49 9.60 -3.68
CA HIS A 76 -0.57 9.14 -2.81
C HIS A 76 -1.93 9.67 -3.27
N ARG A 77 -2.90 8.77 -3.49
CA ARG A 77 -4.25 9.09 -3.96
C ARG A 77 -5.34 8.82 -2.93
N GLY A 78 -5.05 8.12 -1.87
CA GLY A 78 -5.99 7.86 -0.79
C GLY A 78 -5.64 6.64 0.04
N ASN A 79 -6.33 6.51 1.16
CA ASN A 79 -6.23 5.36 2.06
C ASN A 79 -7.42 4.43 1.83
N LEU A 80 -7.17 3.13 1.76
CA LEU A 80 -8.26 2.15 1.58
C LEU A 80 -9.09 1.95 2.85
N ASN A 81 -8.55 2.31 4.00
CA ASN A 81 -9.19 2.05 5.30
C ASN A 81 -9.80 3.28 5.97
N ALA A 82 -9.84 4.43 5.33
CA ALA A 82 -10.27 5.71 5.89
C ALA A 82 -9.50 6.12 7.18
N MET A 83 -8.46 5.39 7.59
CA MET A 83 -7.63 5.66 8.74
C MET A 83 -6.15 5.70 8.36
N PRO A 84 -5.41 6.77 8.73
CA PRO A 84 -4.02 6.94 8.29
C PRO A 84 -3.07 5.87 8.85
N PHE A 85 -3.39 5.29 10.01
CA PHE A 85 -2.57 4.24 10.64
C PHE A 85 -3.05 2.82 10.36
N GLY A 86 -4.07 2.66 9.52
CA GLY A 86 -4.57 1.38 9.06
C GLY A 86 -5.35 0.58 10.10
N ARG A 87 -5.41 -0.72 9.90
CA ARG A 87 -6.08 -1.66 10.78
C ARG A 87 -5.08 -2.35 11.70
N THR A 88 -5.54 -2.80 12.86
CA THR A 88 -4.75 -3.70 13.72
C THR A 88 -4.83 -5.11 13.16
N LEU A 89 -3.70 -5.74 12.94
CA LEU A 89 -3.63 -7.06 12.30
C LEU A 89 -4.33 -8.14 13.14
N THR A 90 -4.18 -8.09 14.46
CA THR A 90 -4.78 -9.05 15.39
C THR A 90 -6.32 -8.98 15.46
N ASP A 91 -6.92 -7.90 14.98
CA ASP A 91 -8.38 -7.75 14.87
C ASP A 91 -8.95 -8.35 13.58
N GLN A 92 -8.09 -8.86 12.70
CA GLN A 92 -8.48 -9.46 11.44
C GLN A 92 -8.73 -10.96 11.59
N ASP A 93 -9.41 -11.55 10.61
CA ASP A 93 -9.71 -12.97 10.59
C ASP A 93 -8.43 -13.82 10.58
N LEU A 94 -8.30 -14.72 11.54
CA LEU A 94 -7.17 -15.64 11.66
C LEU A 94 -7.61 -17.07 11.35
N SER A 95 -6.94 -17.70 10.40
CA SER A 95 -7.16 -19.11 10.04
C SER A 95 -5.84 -19.76 9.65
N ASN A 96 -5.57 -20.95 10.19
CA ASN A 96 -4.35 -21.73 9.90
C ASN A 96 -3.04 -20.92 10.07
N GLY A 97 -2.98 -20.06 11.09
CA GLY A 97 -1.80 -19.23 11.37
C GLY A 97 -1.61 -18.00 10.45
N LYS A 98 -2.59 -17.71 9.61
CA LYS A 98 -2.56 -16.58 8.68
C LYS A 98 -3.70 -15.63 8.94
N TYR A 99 -3.43 -14.34 8.88
CA TYR A 99 -4.44 -13.29 8.92
C TYR A 99 -4.94 -12.99 7.51
N TYR A 100 -6.25 -12.90 7.36
CA TYR A 100 -6.91 -12.55 6.10
C TYR A 100 -7.52 -11.16 6.22
N VAL A 101 -7.07 -10.26 5.36
CA VAL A 101 -7.50 -8.87 5.34
C VAL A 101 -8.08 -8.55 3.98
N ASN A 102 -9.32 -8.07 3.97
CA ASN A 102 -10.04 -7.78 2.73
C ASN A 102 -10.42 -6.32 2.68
N TYR A 103 -10.23 -5.72 1.50
CA TYR A 103 -10.66 -4.36 1.19
C TYR A 103 -11.54 -4.37 -0.04
N SER A 104 -12.59 -3.59 0.02
CA SER A 104 -13.45 -3.27 -1.12
C SER A 104 -13.39 -1.75 -1.32
N PHE A 105 -13.06 -1.32 -2.52
CA PHE A 105 -12.95 0.10 -2.83
C PHE A 105 -13.30 0.38 -4.28
N VAL A 106 -13.55 1.65 -4.58
CA VAL A 106 -13.77 2.14 -5.95
C VAL A 106 -12.56 2.98 -6.31
N VAL A 107 -11.94 2.71 -7.45
CA VAL A 107 -10.90 3.57 -7.99
C VAL A 107 -11.54 4.93 -8.29
N PRO A 108 -11.05 6.03 -7.71
CA PRO A 108 -11.74 7.29 -7.82
C PRO A 108 -12.00 7.70 -9.27
N ASN A 109 -13.25 8.05 -9.52
CA ASN A 109 -13.65 8.77 -10.72
C ASN A 109 -13.40 10.23 -10.38
N GLN A 110 -12.16 10.64 -10.66
CA GLN A 110 -11.71 11.89 -10.55
C GLN A 110 -12.53 13.10 -10.35
N LEU A 111 -12.05 13.92 -9.43
CA LEU A 111 -12.45 15.32 -9.27
C LEU A 111 -11.80 16.26 -10.30
N ASP A 112 -10.76 15.83 -10.96
CA ASP A 112 -9.91 16.68 -11.81
C ASP A 112 -9.44 16.07 -13.15
N GLY A 113 -10.05 15.00 -13.60
CA GLY A 113 -9.80 14.45 -14.91
C GLY A 113 -8.71 13.37 -15.01
N ASN A 114 -7.96 13.02 -13.97
CA ASN A 114 -6.66 12.42 -14.17
C ASN A 114 -6.28 11.18 -13.34
N TYR A 115 -7.23 10.29 -13.01
CA TYR A 115 -6.86 8.99 -12.48
C TYR A 115 -6.72 7.97 -13.60
N ASN A 116 -5.55 7.39 -13.75
CA ASN A 116 -5.31 6.32 -14.71
C ASN A 116 -5.09 5.02 -13.95
N ALA A 117 -6.10 4.16 -13.94
CA ALA A 117 -6.04 2.88 -13.23
C ALA A 117 -4.88 1.98 -13.70
N SER A 118 -4.44 2.12 -14.96
CA SER A 118 -3.28 1.39 -15.49
C SER A 118 -1.96 1.78 -14.81
N ASN A 119 -1.89 2.99 -14.25
CA ASN A 119 -0.73 3.49 -13.52
C ASN A 119 -0.89 3.38 -12.01
N MET A 120 -2.02 2.84 -11.54
CA MET A 120 -2.33 2.78 -10.12
C MET A 120 -1.92 1.45 -9.50
N HIS A 121 -1.51 1.55 -8.25
CA HIS A 121 -1.14 0.41 -7.42
C HIS A 121 -1.73 0.59 -6.03
N VAL A 122 -1.87 -0.51 -5.32
CA VAL A 122 -2.05 -0.47 -3.87
C VAL A 122 -0.70 -0.75 -3.23
N LEU A 123 -0.25 0.15 -2.37
CA LEU A 123 0.92 -0.03 -1.52
C LEU A 123 0.45 -0.53 -0.17
N ILE A 124 0.91 -1.70 0.24
CA ILE A 124 0.52 -2.33 1.49
C ILE A 124 1.77 -2.54 2.34
N TYR A 125 1.71 -2.18 3.61
CA TYR A 125 2.78 -2.50 4.53
C TYR A 125 2.25 -2.92 5.91
N VAL A 126 3.06 -3.76 6.57
CA VAL A 126 2.84 -4.19 7.95
C VAL A 126 3.94 -3.59 8.82
N TYR A 127 3.55 -2.99 9.92
CA TYR A 127 4.47 -2.32 10.84
C TYR A 127 4.15 -2.62 12.30
N ASP A 128 5.14 -2.49 13.15
CA ASP A 128 5.00 -2.56 14.59
C ASP A 128 4.42 -1.25 15.14
N LYS A 129 3.29 -1.32 15.82
CA LYS A 129 2.58 -0.12 16.33
C LYS A 129 3.30 0.56 17.48
N VAL A 130 4.26 -0.09 18.12
CA VAL A 130 5.05 0.46 19.23
C VAL A 130 6.34 1.09 18.74
N SER A 131 7.12 0.33 17.94
CA SER A 131 8.43 0.79 17.43
C SER A 131 8.34 1.59 16.14
N ASN A 132 7.22 1.50 15.40
CA ASN A 132 7.03 2.01 14.04
C ASN A 132 7.95 1.37 12.99
N GLU A 133 8.57 0.24 13.31
CA GLU A 133 9.39 -0.52 12.36
C GLU A 133 8.48 -1.18 11.31
N VAL A 134 8.79 -0.99 10.04
CA VAL A 134 8.09 -1.64 8.92
C VAL A 134 8.75 -2.98 8.65
N TYR A 135 7.97 -4.06 8.69
CA TYR A 135 8.47 -5.42 8.51
C TYR A 135 8.34 -5.94 7.09
N GLN A 136 7.33 -5.51 6.36
CA GLN A 136 7.10 -5.94 4.97
C GLN A 136 6.32 -4.89 4.22
N VAL A 137 6.67 -4.70 2.95
CA VAL A 137 5.99 -3.82 2.00
C VAL A 137 5.77 -4.57 0.71
N ILE A 138 4.56 -4.50 0.18
CA ILE A 138 4.26 -4.99 -1.16
C ILE A 138 3.52 -3.91 -1.98
N LYS A 139 3.69 -3.97 -3.29
CA LYS A 139 3.05 -3.10 -4.26
C LYS A 139 2.26 -3.96 -5.23
N GLN A 140 0.94 -3.79 -5.24
CA GLN A 140 0.03 -4.57 -6.07
C GLN A 140 -0.56 -3.69 -7.17
N LYS A 141 -0.38 -4.08 -8.43
CA LYS A 141 -1.04 -3.40 -9.55
C LYS A 141 -2.55 -3.57 -9.47
N ILE A 142 -3.29 -2.52 -9.84
CA ILE A 142 -4.75 -2.58 -9.98
C ILE A 142 -5.12 -3.31 -11.27
N ILE A 143 -4.48 -2.95 -12.37
CA ILE A 143 -4.62 -3.64 -13.66
C ILE A 143 -3.34 -4.43 -13.91
N PRO A 144 -3.43 -5.76 -14.05
CA PRO A 144 -2.25 -6.60 -14.29
C PRO A 144 -1.57 -6.34 -15.63
#